data_8882358a51106431bc3c2e2ba77f60d4
#
_entry.id   8882358a51106431bc3c2e2ba77f60d4
#
_cell.length_a   1.000
_cell.length_b   1.000
_cell.length_c   1.000
_cell.angle_alpha   90.00
_cell.angle_beta   90.00
_cell.angle_gamma   90.00
#
_symmetry.space_group_name_H-M   'P 1'
#
loop_
_entity.id
_entity.type
_entity.pdbx_description
1 polymer ?
#
loop_
_entity_poly.entity_id
_entity_poly.type
_entity_poly.pdbx_seq_one_letter_code
_entity_poly.pdbx_strand_id
1 'polypeptide(L)'
;YGLITIQMIQIFDKMNIESEVDWTFKISSAIEEAYKYRPFQKNIDSIKSILSQKRAEEIALDIENSNSEIAYNDLTKKFDIADITQGHTAHLTTSDKYGNVVSLTQTLGPNMGSKVATKGLGFLYNVTMGPYLGGYLGEDKPGDRASSHISPTIFTKNNQVVLALGAAGGNKIPVAINQVAYRYLKQNVPLTEALFMQRVYKDDSPFY
;
A
#
# COMPACT_ATOMS: atom_id res chain seq x y z
N TYR A 1 1.18 -7.81 1.54
CA TYR A 1 0.65 -6.46 1.76
C TYR A 1 -0.79 -6.26 1.27
N GLY A 2 -1.38 -7.19 0.53
CA GLY A 2 -2.79 -7.13 0.15
C GLY A 2 -3.73 -6.97 1.35
N LEU A 3 -3.46 -7.64 2.47
CA LEU A 3 -4.19 -7.46 3.71
C LEU A 3 -4.21 -5.98 4.15
N ILE A 4 -3.02 -5.35 4.23
CA ILE A 4 -2.87 -3.96 4.65
C ILE A 4 -3.61 -3.02 3.69
N THR A 5 -3.48 -3.25 2.38
CA THR A 5 -4.17 -2.47 1.35
C THR A 5 -5.69 -2.52 1.53
N ILE A 6 -6.25 -3.73 1.70
CA ILE A 6 -7.70 -3.91 1.87
C ILE A 6 -8.18 -3.32 3.19
N GLN A 7 -7.49 -3.58 4.29
CA GLN A 7 -7.87 -3.04 5.59
C GLN A 7 -7.85 -1.51 5.59
N MET A 8 -6.81 -0.92 5.03
CA MET A 8 -6.67 0.54 4.96
C MET A 8 -7.83 1.18 4.18
N ILE A 9 -8.18 0.64 3.01
CA ILE A 9 -9.31 1.19 2.23
C ILE A 9 -10.65 0.99 2.94
N GLN A 10 -10.83 -0.11 3.68
CA GLN A 10 -12.03 -0.33 4.48
C GLN A 10 -12.15 0.69 5.61
N ILE A 11 -11.04 1.03 6.30
CA ILE A 11 -11.02 2.06 7.33
C ILE A 11 -11.33 3.42 6.69
N PHE A 12 -10.68 3.77 5.59
CA PHE A 12 -10.94 5.01 4.86
C PHE A 12 -12.41 5.16 4.45
N ASP A 13 -13.04 4.07 4.00
CA ASP A 13 -14.44 4.07 3.60
C ASP A 13 -15.41 4.44 4.74
N LYS A 14 -15.02 4.22 5.98
CA LYS A 14 -15.83 4.50 7.17
C LYS A 14 -15.58 5.88 7.78
N MET A 15 -14.50 6.55 7.41
CA MET A 15 -14.16 7.88 7.94
C MET A 15 -14.86 8.98 7.13
N ASN A 16 -15.28 10.04 7.85
CA ASN A 16 -15.67 11.31 7.26
C ASN A 16 -14.48 12.26 7.25
N ILE A 17 -14.07 12.76 6.08
CA ILE A 17 -12.90 13.64 5.92
C ILE A 17 -13.37 14.94 5.28
N GLU A 18 -13.35 16.04 6.05
CA GLU A 18 -13.94 17.33 5.70
C GLU A 18 -12.92 18.40 5.28
N SER A 19 -11.64 18.21 5.66
CA SER A 19 -10.56 19.17 5.36
C SER A 19 -9.24 18.49 5.09
N GLU A 20 -8.24 19.22 4.56
CA GLU A 20 -6.88 18.68 4.36
C GLU A 20 -6.15 18.46 5.69
N VAL A 21 -6.48 19.19 6.75
CA VAL A 21 -5.95 18.93 8.09
C VAL A 21 -6.51 17.61 8.63
N ASP A 22 -7.82 17.45 8.52
CA ASP A 22 -8.53 16.23 8.88
C ASP A 22 -8.03 15.03 8.05
N TRP A 23 -7.84 15.24 6.75
CA TRP A 23 -7.17 14.27 5.86
C TRP A 23 -5.84 13.81 6.46
N THR A 24 -4.97 14.74 6.76
CA THR A 24 -3.62 14.44 7.22
C THR A 24 -3.64 13.61 8.51
N PHE A 25 -4.46 14.00 9.47
CA PHE A 25 -4.60 13.28 10.73
C PHE A 25 -5.21 11.89 10.54
N LYS A 26 -6.40 11.80 9.96
CA LYS A 26 -7.15 10.55 9.83
C LYS A 26 -6.43 9.52 8.96
N ILE A 27 -5.84 9.97 7.85
CA ILE A 27 -5.09 9.08 6.95
C ILE A 27 -3.82 8.56 7.63
N SER A 28 -3.05 9.42 8.34
CA SER A 28 -1.86 8.95 9.07
C SER A 28 -2.20 7.94 10.16
N SER A 29 -3.26 8.17 10.90
CA SER A 29 -3.74 7.24 11.94
C SER A 29 -4.21 5.90 11.35
N ALA A 30 -4.94 5.93 10.25
CA ALA A 30 -5.39 4.72 9.58
C ALA A 30 -4.24 3.91 8.95
N ILE A 31 -3.21 4.59 8.46
CA ILE A 31 -1.97 3.94 8.00
C ILE A 31 -1.32 3.20 9.16
N GLU A 32 -1.10 3.88 10.29
CA GLU A 32 -0.51 3.28 11.49
C GLU A 32 -1.29 2.05 11.94
N GLU A 33 -2.62 2.17 12.06
CA GLU A 33 -3.47 1.05 12.46
C GLU A 33 -3.37 -0.14 11.51
N ALA A 34 -3.42 0.09 10.20
CA ALA A 34 -3.32 -0.99 9.22
C ALA A 34 -1.96 -1.73 9.29
N TYR A 35 -0.87 -1.00 9.52
CA TYR A 35 0.46 -1.61 9.58
C TYR A 35 0.71 -2.43 10.86
N LYS A 36 0.01 -2.19 11.95
CA LYS A 36 0.06 -3.03 13.17
C LYS A 36 -0.27 -4.50 12.89
N TYR A 37 -1.06 -4.78 11.86
CA TYR A 37 -1.50 -6.13 11.51
C TYR A 37 -0.56 -6.87 10.53
N ARG A 38 0.52 -6.24 10.12
CA ARG A 38 1.50 -6.86 9.21
C ARG A 38 2.00 -8.23 9.66
N PRO A 39 2.30 -8.50 10.95
CA PRO A 39 2.76 -9.80 11.41
C PRO A 39 1.73 -10.93 11.24
N PHE A 40 0.45 -10.60 11.15
CA PHE A 40 -0.65 -11.58 11.16
C PHE A 40 -1.08 -12.08 9.78
N GLN A 41 -0.39 -11.70 8.72
CA GLN A 41 -0.74 -12.01 7.33
C GLN A 41 -0.69 -13.49 6.95
N LYS A 42 -0.06 -14.33 7.77
CA LYS A 42 0.07 -15.78 7.52
C LYS A 42 -1.07 -16.60 8.13
N ASN A 43 -1.89 -16.05 9.00
CA ASN A 43 -2.97 -16.76 9.68
C ASN A 43 -4.33 -16.38 9.07
N ILE A 44 -5.03 -17.37 8.51
CA ILE A 44 -6.29 -17.15 7.78
C ILE A 44 -7.43 -16.63 8.70
N ASP A 45 -7.50 -17.10 9.92
CA ASP A 45 -8.55 -16.67 10.85
C ASP A 45 -8.29 -15.25 11.35
N SER A 46 -7.03 -14.92 11.61
CA SER A 46 -6.61 -13.54 11.88
C SER A 46 -6.94 -12.62 10.70
N ILE A 47 -6.69 -13.05 9.46
CA ILE A 47 -7.01 -12.28 8.24
C ILE A 47 -8.51 -11.98 8.16
N LYS A 48 -9.39 -12.98 8.39
CA LYS A 48 -10.84 -12.77 8.36
C LYS A 48 -11.33 -11.78 9.41
N SER A 49 -10.77 -11.86 10.62
CA SER A 49 -11.08 -10.91 11.70
C SER A 49 -10.64 -9.51 11.36
N ILE A 50 -9.39 -9.34 10.91
CA ILE A 50 -8.78 -8.06 10.54
C ILE A 50 -9.54 -7.37 9.41
N LEU A 51 -9.99 -8.13 8.39
CA LEU A 51 -10.72 -7.61 7.23
C LEU A 51 -12.24 -7.55 7.45
N SER A 52 -12.73 -7.76 8.66
CA SER A 52 -14.16 -7.62 8.92
C SER A 52 -14.60 -6.15 8.86
N GLN A 53 -15.80 -5.90 8.33
CA GLN A 53 -16.38 -4.55 8.28
C GLN A 53 -16.54 -3.96 9.69
N LYS A 54 -16.90 -4.80 10.66
CA LYS A 54 -17.00 -4.39 12.06
C LYS A 54 -15.68 -3.85 12.60
N ARG A 55 -14.55 -4.52 12.29
CA ARG A 55 -13.23 -4.06 12.72
C ARG A 55 -12.83 -2.74 12.08
N ALA A 56 -13.15 -2.56 10.80
CA ALA A 56 -12.90 -1.30 10.11
C ALA A 56 -13.73 -0.14 10.71
N GLU A 57 -14.98 -0.39 11.07
CA GLU A 57 -15.85 0.58 11.75
C GLU A 57 -15.33 0.96 13.14
N GLU A 58 -14.92 -0.02 13.95
CA GLU A 58 -14.31 0.21 15.26
C GLU A 58 -13.07 1.11 15.15
N ILE A 59 -12.14 0.77 14.24
CA ILE A 59 -10.92 1.56 14.04
C ILE A 59 -11.24 2.98 13.56
N ALA A 60 -12.15 3.13 12.60
CA ALA A 60 -12.54 4.44 12.09
C ALA A 60 -13.14 5.31 13.20
N LEU A 61 -14.00 4.72 14.04
CA LEU A 61 -14.60 5.42 15.19
C LEU A 61 -13.56 5.83 16.23
N ASP A 62 -12.60 4.95 16.52
CA ASP A 62 -11.50 5.27 17.45
C ASP A 62 -10.65 6.45 16.93
N ILE A 63 -10.38 6.47 15.62
CA ILE A 63 -9.66 7.57 14.98
C ILE A 63 -10.47 8.87 15.04
N GLU A 64 -11.78 8.82 14.78
CA GLU A 64 -12.64 10.00 14.82
C GLU A 64 -12.79 10.59 16.23
N ASN A 65 -12.76 9.75 17.25
CA ASN A 65 -12.83 10.17 18.66
C ASN A 65 -11.47 10.60 19.21
N SER A 66 -10.37 10.36 18.52
CA SER A 66 -9.05 10.79 18.96
C SER A 66 -8.80 12.27 18.64
N ASN A 67 -8.01 12.92 19.48
CA ASN A 67 -7.81 14.36 19.42
C ASN A 67 -6.79 14.74 18.34
N SER A 68 -7.17 15.54 17.35
CA SER A 68 -6.33 15.95 16.23
C SER A 68 -5.13 16.83 16.59
N GLU A 69 -5.11 17.43 17.80
CA GLU A 69 -4.05 18.35 18.22
C GLU A 69 -2.67 17.67 18.41
N ILE A 70 -2.65 16.38 18.65
CA ILE A 70 -1.40 15.62 18.91
C ILE A 70 -0.63 15.35 17.60
N ALA A 71 -1.33 15.25 16.47
CA ALA A 71 -0.72 14.86 15.20
C ALA A 71 0.07 15.98 14.51
N TYR A 72 -0.27 17.25 14.74
CA TYR A 72 0.28 18.36 13.97
C TYR A 72 1.77 18.62 14.26
N ASN A 73 2.23 18.35 15.47
CA ASN A 73 3.63 18.59 15.86
C ASN A 73 4.63 17.57 15.29
N ASP A 74 4.15 16.44 14.80
CA ASP A 74 4.99 15.33 14.30
C ASP A 74 5.15 15.33 12.75
N LEU A 75 4.38 16.17 12.05
CA LEU A 75 4.27 16.15 10.58
C LEU A 75 5.38 16.92 9.83
N THR A 76 6.35 17.48 10.53
CA THR A 76 7.35 18.39 9.91
C THR A 76 8.66 17.72 9.49
N LYS A 77 8.79 16.40 9.53
CA LYS A 77 10.00 15.72 9.03
C LYS A 77 10.10 15.86 7.51
N LYS A 78 11.12 16.58 7.06
CA LYS A 78 11.45 16.71 5.63
C LYS A 78 11.81 15.33 5.06
N PHE A 79 11.17 14.98 3.93
CA PHE A 79 11.56 13.84 3.12
C PHE A 79 12.98 14.03 2.57
N ASP A 80 13.84 13.04 2.73
CA ASP A 80 15.11 12.99 2.02
C ASP A 80 14.88 12.43 0.62
N ILE A 81 15.33 13.15 -0.40
CA ILE A 81 15.21 12.73 -1.81
C ILE A 81 15.93 11.40 -2.06
N ALA A 82 16.92 11.07 -1.24
CA ALA A 82 17.64 9.78 -1.32
C ALA A 82 16.72 8.57 -1.10
N ASP A 83 15.64 8.70 -0.33
CA ASP A 83 14.66 7.63 -0.10
C ASP A 83 13.81 7.29 -1.35
N ILE A 84 13.73 8.22 -2.31
CA ILE A 84 12.92 8.03 -3.53
C ILE A 84 13.64 7.21 -4.59
N THR A 85 14.98 7.16 -4.54
CA THR A 85 15.82 6.61 -5.62
C THR A 85 16.18 5.14 -5.46
N GLN A 86 15.79 4.47 -4.38
CA GLN A 86 16.30 3.12 -4.05
C GLN A 86 15.42 1.94 -4.49
N GLY A 87 14.28 2.17 -5.14
CA GLY A 87 13.36 1.10 -5.51
C GLY A 87 13.31 0.82 -7.01
N HIS A 88 13.49 -0.45 -7.42
CA HIS A 88 13.31 -0.92 -8.80
C HIS A 88 11.97 -1.64 -8.94
N THR A 89 10.90 -0.93 -8.66
CA THR A 89 9.53 -1.36 -8.87
C THR A 89 8.94 -0.61 -10.05
N ALA A 90 8.28 -1.32 -10.95
CA ALA A 90 7.53 -0.76 -12.05
C ALA A 90 6.10 -1.28 -12.01
N HIS A 91 5.16 -0.43 -12.42
CA HIS A 91 3.76 -0.78 -12.54
C HIS A 91 3.23 -0.44 -13.93
N LEU A 92 2.38 -1.31 -14.45
CA LEU A 92 1.60 -1.05 -15.66
C LEU A 92 0.14 -1.48 -15.46
N THR A 93 -0.75 -0.75 -16.07
CA THR A 93 -2.16 -1.11 -16.22
C THR A 93 -2.50 -1.10 -17.70
N THR A 94 -3.21 -2.11 -18.15
CA THR A 94 -3.71 -2.19 -19.53
C THR A 94 -5.13 -2.72 -19.56
N SER A 95 -5.90 -2.32 -20.58
CA SER A 95 -7.26 -2.79 -20.80
C SER A 95 -7.52 -3.05 -22.29
N ASP A 96 -8.48 -3.90 -22.59
CA ASP A 96 -8.94 -4.16 -23.94
C ASP A 96 -10.36 -3.62 -24.18
N LYS A 97 -10.80 -3.69 -25.42
CA LYS A 97 -12.14 -3.24 -25.83
C LYS A 97 -13.28 -4.07 -25.24
N TYR A 98 -13.00 -5.22 -24.65
CA TYR A 98 -13.98 -6.12 -24.03
C TYR A 98 -14.16 -5.87 -22.54
N GLY A 99 -13.37 -4.92 -21.95
CA GLY A 99 -13.41 -4.60 -20.53
C GLY A 99 -12.50 -5.46 -19.66
N ASN A 100 -11.65 -6.30 -20.26
CA ASN A 100 -10.59 -6.97 -19.50
C ASN A 100 -9.54 -5.96 -19.05
N VAL A 101 -9.08 -6.08 -17.81
CA VAL A 101 -8.08 -5.20 -17.24
C VAL A 101 -7.00 -6.03 -16.57
N VAL A 102 -5.75 -5.65 -16.82
CA VAL A 102 -4.58 -6.20 -16.12
C VAL A 102 -3.90 -5.08 -15.33
N SER A 103 -3.63 -5.32 -14.06
CA SER A 103 -2.85 -4.46 -13.18
C SER A 103 -1.62 -5.24 -12.73
N LEU A 104 -0.44 -4.88 -13.20
CA LEU A 104 0.79 -5.64 -13.01
C LEU A 104 1.85 -4.77 -12.34
N THR A 105 2.35 -5.22 -11.20
CA THR A 105 3.51 -4.62 -10.55
C THR A 105 4.66 -5.63 -10.50
N GLN A 106 5.84 -5.20 -10.94
CA GLN A 106 7.07 -6.01 -10.91
C GLN A 106 8.13 -5.31 -10.07
N THR A 107 8.94 -6.08 -9.38
CA THR A 107 10.04 -5.53 -8.59
C THR A 107 11.25 -6.45 -8.58
N LEU A 108 12.42 -5.86 -8.55
CA LEU A 108 13.67 -6.55 -8.28
C LEU A 108 14.05 -6.47 -6.79
N GLY A 109 13.31 -5.68 -6.00
CA GLY A 109 13.69 -5.30 -4.65
C GLY A 109 14.60 -4.06 -4.68
N PRO A 110 15.76 -4.09 -4.03
CA PRO A 110 16.74 -3.00 -4.10
C PRO A 110 17.37 -2.86 -5.50
N ASN A 111 18.21 -1.85 -5.65
CA ASN A 111 18.83 -1.48 -6.91
C ASN A 111 19.46 -2.67 -7.65
N MET A 112 18.97 -2.95 -8.86
CA MET A 112 19.37 -4.05 -9.73
C MET A 112 19.16 -5.45 -9.12
N GLY A 113 18.35 -5.59 -8.10
CA GLY A 113 18.03 -6.87 -7.46
C GLY A 113 19.28 -7.60 -6.95
N SER A 114 19.42 -8.86 -7.29
CA SER A 114 20.59 -9.68 -6.93
C SER A 114 21.87 -9.30 -7.68
N LYS A 115 21.79 -8.44 -8.69
CA LYS A 115 22.88 -8.15 -9.66
C LYS A 115 23.38 -9.39 -10.41
N VAL A 116 22.59 -10.45 -10.43
CA VAL A 116 22.87 -11.72 -11.10
C VAL A 116 21.87 -11.91 -12.23
N ALA A 117 22.38 -12.34 -13.37
CA ALA A 117 21.58 -12.76 -14.54
C ALA A 117 22.08 -14.09 -15.06
N THR A 118 21.18 -14.92 -15.59
CA THR A 118 21.56 -16.11 -16.37
C THR A 118 21.71 -15.72 -17.83
N LYS A 119 22.81 -16.14 -18.43
CA LYS A 119 23.11 -15.92 -19.86
C LYS A 119 21.94 -16.44 -20.71
N GLY A 120 21.43 -15.58 -21.59
CA GLY A 120 20.37 -15.91 -22.53
C GLY A 120 18.95 -15.71 -22.03
N LEU A 121 18.72 -15.39 -20.74
CA LEU A 121 17.37 -15.15 -20.21
C LEU A 121 16.92 -13.68 -20.29
N GLY A 122 17.85 -12.73 -20.37
CA GLY A 122 17.54 -11.31 -20.57
C GLY A 122 16.91 -10.59 -19.38
N PHE A 123 17.01 -11.14 -18.16
CA PHE A 123 16.52 -10.49 -16.94
C PHE A 123 17.47 -10.67 -15.76
N LEU A 124 17.30 -9.81 -14.75
CA LEU A 124 17.99 -9.91 -13.47
C LEU A 124 17.09 -10.61 -12.45
N TYR A 125 17.70 -11.39 -11.55
CA TYR A 125 16.96 -11.99 -10.44
C TYR A 125 16.64 -10.96 -9.37
N ASN A 126 15.44 -11.09 -8.77
CA ASN A 126 15.07 -10.28 -7.61
C ASN A 126 15.71 -10.79 -6.32
N VAL A 127 15.59 -10.02 -5.23
CA VAL A 127 16.04 -10.39 -3.87
C VAL A 127 14.93 -10.20 -2.83
N THR A 128 13.68 -10.30 -3.25
CA THR A 128 12.54 -10.07 -2.36
C THR A 128 12.38 -11.13 -1.27
N MET A 129 13.06 -12.26 -1.39
CA MET A 129 13.17 -13.29 -0.34
C MET A 129 14.38 -13.07 0.57
N GLY A 130 15.15 -12.02 0.38
CA GLY A 130 16.31 -11.71 1.23
C GLY A 130 15.95 -11.01 2.53
N PRO A 131 16.93 -10.83 3.43
CA PRO A 131 16.73 -10.20 4.75
C PRO A 131 16.22 -8.74 4.64
N TYR A 132 16.42 -8.11 3.53
CA TYR A 132 16.00 -6.76 3.22
C TYR A 132 14.47 -6.51 3.40
N LEU A 133 13.61 -7.51 3.23
CA LEU A 133 12.17 -7.40 3.49
C LEU A 133 11.71 -8.15 4.75
N GLY A 134 12.63 -8.53 5.62
CA GLY A 134 12.32 -9.39 6.77
C GLY A 134 11.84 -10.77 6.34
N GLY A 135 12.18 -11.17 5.10
CA GLY A 135 11.82 -12.44 4.51
C GLY A 135 12.81 -13.54 4.86
N TYR A 136 13.34 -14.17 3.86
CA TYR A 136 14.15 -15.36 3.95
C TYR A 136 15.40 -15.23 4.86
N LEU A 137 15.44 -16.05 5.89
CA LEU A 137 16.63 -16.31 6.70
C LEU A 137 16.93 -17.82 6.77
N GLY A 138 16.63 -18.56 5.70
CA GLY A 138 16.80 -20.00 5.66
C GLY A 138 15.60 -20.81 6.18
N GLU A 139 14.50 -20.16 6.51
CA GLU A 139 13.30 -20.81 7.04
C GLU A 139 12.23 -21.08 5.97
N ASP A 140 12.33 -20.43 4.80
CA ASP A 140 11.38 -20.63 3.72
C ASP A 140 11.57 -21.99 3.04
N LYS A 141 10.45 -22.56 2.60
CA LYS A 141 10.37 -23.85 1.94
C LYS A 141 10.03 -23.67 0.46
N PRO A 142 10.35 -24.65 -0.39
CA PRO A 142 9.87 -24.66 -1.77
C PRO A 142 8.34 -24.48 -1.85
N GLY A 143 7.90 -23.50 -2.63
CA GLY A 143 6.49 -23.13 -2.76
C GLY A 143 6.05 -21.97 -1.87
N ASP A 144 6.84 -21.53 -0.92
CA ASP A 144 6.57 -20.34 -0.13
C ASP A 144 6.63 -19.08 -0.98
N ARG A 145 5.86 -18.08 -0.57
CA ARG A 145 5.77 -16.78 -1.27
C ARG A 145 6.66 -15.75 -0.60
N ALA A 146 7.42 -15.05 -1.41
CA ALA A 146 8.19 -13.90 -0.96
C ALA A 146 7.25 -12.81 -0.39
N SER A 147 7.69 -12.17 0.69
CA SER A 147 7.07 -10.94 1.16
C SER A 147 7.35 -9.80 0.16
N SER A 148 6.34 -9.03 -0.18
CA SER A 148 6.48 -7.89 -1.10
C SER A 148 5.49 -6.79 -0.79
N HIS A 149 5.91 -5.54 -0.92
CA HIS A 149 5.04 -4.36 -0.80
C HIS A 149 4.18 -4.12 -2.04
N ILE A 150 4.48 -4.78 -3.17
CA ILE A 150 3.69 -4.61 -4.39
C ILE A 150 2.23 -4.96 -4.12
N SER A 151 1.34 -4.09 -4.58
CA SER A 151 -0.10 -4.18 -4.33
C SER A 151 -0.87 -3.73 -5.57
N PRO A 152 -0.73 -4.44 -6.73
CA PRO A 152 -1.56 -4.12 -7.88
C PRO A 152 -3.03 -4.32 -7.49
N THR A 153 -3.86 -3.30 -7.70
CA THR A 153 -5.24 -3.27 -7.19
C THR A 153 -6.21 -2.90 -8.31
N ILE A 154 -7.31 -3.63 -8.39
CA ILE A 154 -8.44 -3.35 -9.29
C ILE A 154 -9.68 -3.14 -8.42
N PHE A 155 -10.36 -2.01 -8.63
CA PHE A 155 -11.64 -1.68 -8.00
C PHE A 155 -12.76 -1.94 -8.97
N THR A 156 -13.81 -2.59 -8.50
CA THR A 156 -14.99 -2.90 -9.30
C THR A 156 -16.26 -2.37 -8.66
N LYS A 157 -17.22 -1.95 -9.47
CA LYS A 157 -18.57 -1.57 -9.06
C LYS A 157 -19.56 -2.18 -10.04
N ASN A 158 -20.56 -2.90 -9.54
CA ASN A 158 -21.55 -3.58 -10.39
C ASN A 158 -20.89 -4.49 -11.47
N ASN A 159 -19.90 -5.26 -11.10
CA ASN A 159 -19.09 -6.14 -11.95
C ASN A 159 -18.32 -5.42 -13.09
N GLN A 160 -18.20 -4.11 -13.03
CA GLN A 160 -17.39 -3.34 -13.97
C GLN A 160 -16.16 -2.79 -13.28
N VAL A 161 -15.02 -2.78 -13.97
CA VAL A 161 -13.80 -2.14 -13.45
C VAL A 161 -14.00 -0.63 -13.51
N VAL A 162 -13.82 0.03 -12.37
CA VAL A 162 -13.92 1.48 -12.24
C VAL A 162 -12.57 2.16 -12.01
N LEU A 163 -11.58 1.39 -11.53
CA LEU A 163 -10.23 1.91 -11.31
C LEU A 163 -9.25 0.73 -11.24
N ALA A 164 -8.07 0.89 -11.83
CA ALA A 164 -6.96 -0.03 -11.65
C ALA A 164 -5.69 0.78 -11.39
N LEU A 165 -5.00 0.47 -10.30
CA LEU A 165 -3.85 1.22 -9.79
C LEU A 165 -2.73 0.29 -9.35
N GLY A 166 -1.53 0.84 -9.38
CA GLY A 166 -0.37 0.33 -8.68
C GLY A 166 0.63 1.45 -8.48
N ALA A 167 1.70 1.15 -7.78
CA ALA A 167 2.71 2.15 -7.45
C ALA A 167 4.09 1.51 -7.32
N ALA A 168 5.11 2.35 -7.33
CA ALA A 168 6.47 2.08 -6.90
C ALA A 168 6.75 2.87 -5.61
N GLY A 169 7.69 2.40 -4.77
CA GLY A 169 8.08 3.11 -3.55
C GLY A 169 8.12 2.26 -2.27
N GLY A 170 8.37 0.96 -2.39
CA GLY A 170 8.51 0.07 -1.23
C GLY A 170 7.26 0.04 -0.36
N ASN A 171 7.42 0.24 0.95
CA ASN A 171 6.32 0.26 1.92
C ASN A 171 5.30 1.39 1.70
N LYS A 172 5.64 2.43 0.92
CA LYS A 172 4.73 3.52 0.54
C LYS A 172 3.68 3.10 -0.50
N ILE A 173 3.86 1.96 -1.17
CA ILE A 173 2.98 1.50 -2.27
C ILE A 173 1.51 1.34 -1.84
N PRO A 174 1.16 0.58 -0.78
CA PRO A 174 -0.22 0.45 -0.35
C PRO A 174 -0.85 1.79 0.04
N VAL A 175 -0.07 2.64 0.69
CA VAL A 175 -0.50 3.96 1.15
C VAL A 175 -0.84 4.88 -0.02
N ALA A 176 0.00 4.91 -1.04
CA ALA A 176 -0.22 5.73 -2.23
C ALA A 176 -1.46 5.28 -3.02
N ILE A 177 -1.62 3.96 -3.22
CA ILE A 177 -2.76 3.38 -3.92
C ILE A 177 -4.08 3.76 -3.23
N ASN A 178 -4.15 3.58 -1.91
CA ASN A 178 -5.37 3.82 -1.15
C ASN A 178 -5.77 5.30 -1.11
N GLN A 179 -4.82 6.22 -0.99
CA GLN A 179 -5.12 7.64 -0.98
C GLN A 179 -5.65 8.12 -2.34
N VAL A 180 -5.01 7.71 -3.44
CA VAL A 180 -5.48 8.06 -4.78
C VAL A 180 -6.87 7.46 -5.04
N ALA A 181 -7.08 6.19 -4.66
CA ALA A 181 -8.37 5.52 -4.81
C ALA A 181 -9.48 6.23 -4.00
N TYR A 182 -9.21 6.61 -2.75
CA TYR A 182 -10.18 7.33 -1.92
C TYR A 182 -10.55 8.69 -2.51
N ARG A 183 -9.58 9.50 -2.91
CA ARG A 183 -9.83 10.79 -3.53
C ARG A 183 -10.67 10.65 -4.81
N TYR A 184 -10.35 9.70 -5.65
CA TYR A 184 -11.08 9.48 -6.89
C TYR A 184 -12.49 8.88 -6.65
N LEU A 185 -12.58 7.80 -5.86
CA LEU A 185 -13.83 7.02 -5.73
C LEU A 185 -14.81 7.60 -4.71
N LYS A 186 -14.33 8.26 -3.65
CA LYS A 186 -15.16 8.78 -2.55
C LYS A 186 -15.32 10.29 -2.62
N GLN A 187 -14.24 11.02 -2.88
CA GLN A 187 -14.29 12.48 -2.95
C GLN A 187 -14.62 13.00 -4.36
N ASN A 188 -14.73 12.11 -5.35
CA ASN A 188 -14.98 12.44 -6.76
C ASN A 188 -13.96 13.41 -7.37
N VAL A 189 -12.73 13.42 -6.85
CA VAL A 189 -11.62 14.18 -7.42
C VAL A 189 -11.23 13.55 -8.76
N PRO A 190 -11.05 14.31 -9.86
CA PRO A 190 -10.57 13.78 -11.13
C PRO A 190 -9.29 12.96 -10.95
N LEU A 191 -9.16 11.79 -11.62
CA LEU A 191 -8.05 10.87 -11.40
C LEU A 191 -6.69 11.54 -11.60
N THR A 192 -6.56 12.38 -12.64
CA THR A 192 -5.33 13.12 -12.90
C THR A 192 -4.95 14.02 -11.72
N GLU A 193 -5.92 14.74 -11.16
CA GLU A 193 -5.72 15.59 -10.00
C GLU A 193 -5.35 14.77 -8.76
N ALA A 194 -6.08 13.70 -8.48
CA ALA A 194 -5.80 12.80 -7.36
C ALA A 194 -4.38 12.21 -7.39
N LEU A 195 -3.83 11.98 -8.59
CA LEU A 195 -2.46 11.53 -8.78
C LEU A 195 -1.41 12.60 -8.44
N PHE A 196 -1.73 13.88 -8.64
CA PHE A 196 -0.84 15.00 -8.35
C PHE A 196 -0.99 15.55 -6.93
N MET A 197 -2.08 15.26 -6.24
CA MET A 197 -2.28 15.73 -4.86
C MET A 197 -1.22 15.16 -3.92
N GLN A 198 -0.90 15.94 -2.90
CA GLN A 198 0.01 15.51 -1.83
C GLN A 198 -0.52 14.27 -1.12
N ARG A 199 0.38 13.40 -0.73
CA ARG A 199 0.08 12.17 0.00
C ARG A 199 0.74 12.20 1.37
N VAL A 200 0.02 11.70 2.35
CA VAL A 200 0.52 11.50 3.71
C VAL A 200 1.18 10.13 3.79
N TYR A 201 2.30 10.08 4.47
CA TYR A 201 2.95 8.83 4.84
C TYR A 201 3.47 8.97 6.27
N LYS A 202 3.16 8.01 7.13
CA LYS A 202 3.70 7.95 8.48
C LYS A 202 4.78 6.87 8.52
N ASP A 203 5.98 7.26 8.89
CA ASP A 203 7.16 6.40 8.98
C ASP A 203 7.51 6.16 10.45
N ASP A 204 6.67 5.37 11.14
CA ASP A 204 7.01 4.79 12.44
C ASP A 204 7.23 3.28 12.29
N SER A 205 7.65 2.86 11.10
CA SER A 205 7.92 1.45 10.84
C SER A 205 9.21 1.03 11.56
N PRO A 206 9.13 0.21 12.62
CA PRO A 206 10.31 -0.41 13.24
C PRO A 206 10.88 -1.52 12.34
N PHE A 207 10.56 -1.51 11.04
CA PHE A 207 10.87 -2.58 10.10
C PHE A 207 11.90 -2.11 9.08
N TYR A 208 13.11 -2.08 9.51
CA TYR A 208 14.29 -2.22 8.68
C TYR A 208 14.94 -3.58 8.96
#